data_f8d6529602a8bdf2649e7c679fdbbc71
#
_entry.id   f8d6529602a8bdf2649e7c679fdbbc71
#
_cell.length_a   1.000
_cell.length_b   1.000
_cell.length_c   1.000
_cell.angle_alpha   90.00
_cell.angle_beta   90.00
_cell.angle_gamma   90.00
#
_symmetry.space_group_name_H-M   'P 1'
#
loop_
_entity.id
_entity.type
_entity.pdbx_description
1 polymer ?
#
loop_
_entity_poly.entity_id
_entity_poly.type
_entity_poly.pdbx_seq_one_letter_code
_entity_poly.pdbx_strand_id
1 'polypeptide(L)'
;MEIQFNGHGDDQTLEVKAPSGTTVFGALKQLTTENRISAQLAGTGDTGFVSSIGGVAQERGGGKGWTFRVNDDLAKVGPDKFELNEGDHVVWRYGRYKPD
;
A
#
# COMPACT_ATOMS: atom_id res chain seq x y z
N MET A 1 -0.65 -9.42 -2.18
CA MET A 1 -0.21 -8.19 -1.48
C MET A 1 0.13 -8.55 -0.04
N GLU A 2 1.28 -8.15 0.42
CA GLU A 2 1.71 -8.37 1.80
C GLU A 2 1.69 -7.03 2.52
N ILE A 3 1.26 -7.04 3.79
CA ILE A 3 1.20 -5.83 4.60
C ILE A 3 1.99 -6.07 5.88
N GLN A 4 3.06 -5.31 6.07
CA GLN A 4 3.97 -5.44 7.20
C GLN A 4 3.74 -4.26 8.16
N PHE A 5 3.25 -4.58 9.35
CA PHE A 5 2.90 -3.57 10.35
C PHE A 5 4.08 -3.17 11.25
N ASN A 6 5.21 -3.85 11.12
CA ASN A 6 6.46 -3.52 11.82
C ASN A 6 6.27 -3.36 13.34
N GLY A 7 5.60 -4.31 13.96
CA GLY A 7 5.37 -4.33 15.40
C GLY A 7 4.10 -3.65 15.88
N HIS A 8 3.34 -3.02 14.97
CA HIS A 8 2.06 -2.37 15.29
C HIS A 8 0.86 -3.26 15.05
N GLY A 9 1.09 -4.50 14.65
CA GLY A 9 0.07 -5.50 14.39
C GLY A 9 0.69 -6.69 13.69
N ASP A 10 -0.12 -7.71 13.44
CA ASP A 10 0.34 -8.92 12.76
C ASP A 10 0.40 -8.69 11.25
N ASP A 11 1.50 -9.09 10.63
CA ASP A 11 1.64 -9.00 9.18
C ASP A 11 0.58 -9.86 8.48
N GLN A 12 0.11 -9.38 7.35
CA GLN A 12 -0.93 -10.07 6.59
C GLN A 12 -0.50 -10.27 5.15
N THR A 13 -0.91 -11.39 4.58
CA THR A 13 -0.73 -11.68 3.15
C THR A 13 -2.10 -11.88 2.54
N LEU A 14 -2.42 -11.09 1.52
CA LEU A 14 -3.72 -11.08 0.87
C LEU A 14 -3.54 -11.28 -0.63
N GLU A 15 -4.32 -12.19 -1.21
CA GLU A 15 -4.34 -12.35 -2.65
C GLU A 15 -5.24 -11.29 -3.29
N VAL A 16 -4.75 -10.67 -4.35
CA VAL A 16 -5.50 -9.68 -5.11
C VAL A 16 -5.52 -10.14 -6.56
N LYS A 17 -6.72 -10.27 -7.10
CA LYS A 17 -6.91 -10.55 -8.53
C LYS A 17 -7.30 -9.24 -9.20
N ALA A 18 -6.33 -8.60 -9.83
CA ALA A 18 -6.56 -7.34 -10.51
C ALA A 18 -6.08 -7.45 -11.96
N PRO A 19 -6.83 -6.89 -12.92
CA PRO A 19 -6.37 -6.86 -14.31
C PRO A 19 -5.06 -6.09 -14.44
N SER A 20 -4.27 -6.42 -15.45
CA SER A 20 -3.08 -5.65 -15.77
C SER A 20 -3.46 -4.19 -16.00
N GLY A 21 -2.65 -3.27 -15.48
CA GLY A 21 -2.93 -1.85 -15.53
C GLY A 21 -3.63 -1.31 -14.30
N THR A 22 -4.10 -2.18 -13.39
CA THR A 22 -4.63 -1.73 -12.09
C THR A 22 -3.48 -1.14 -11.28
N THR A 23 -3.69 0.04 -10.70
CA THR A 23 -2.66 0.65 -9.86
C THR A 23 -2.57 -0.02 -8.49
N VAL A 24 -1.45 0.18 -7.80
CA VAL A 24 -1.28 -0.30 -6.42
C VAL A 24 -2.39 0.25 -5.53
N PHE A 25 -2.73 1.53 -5.72
CA PHE A 25 -3.82 2.19 -5.00
C PHE A 25 -5.16 1.50 -5.29
N GLY A 26 -5.44 1.21 -6.56
CA GLY A 26 -6.67 0.52 -6.97
C GLY A 26 -6.77 -0.90 -6.41
N ALA A 27 -5.65 -1.62 -6.36
CA ALA A 27 -5.62 -2.96 -5.78
C ALA A 27 -5.92 -2.93 -4.27
N LEU A 28 -5.34 -1.97 -3.54
CA LEU A 28 -5.63 -1.81 -2.12
C LEU A 28 -7.08 -1.41 -1.89
N LYS A 29 -7.61 -0.51 -2.72
CA LYS A 29 -9.01 -0.10 -2.66
C LYS A 29 -9.95 -1.30 -2.87
N GLN A 30 -9.60 -2.20 -3.77
CA GLN A 30 -10.37 -3.42 -4.00
C GLN A 30 -10.45 -4.26 -2.73
N LEU A 31 -9.34 -4.43 -2.03
CA LEU A 31 -9.31 -5.19 -0.77
C LEU A 31 -10.20 -4.55 0.30
N THR A 32 -10.23 -3.21 0.38
CA THR A 32 -11.11 -2.52 1.33
C THR A 32 -12.57 -2.69 0.96
N THR A 33 -12.90 -2.62 -0.32
CA THR A 33 -14.25 -2.81 -0.83
C THR A 33 -14.76 -4.23 -0.54
N GLU A 34 -13.87 -5.21 -0.58
CA GLU A 34 -14.20 -6.60 -0.28
C GLU A 34 -14.17 -6.91 1.23
N ASN A 35 -13.94 -5.91 2.07
CA ASN A 35 -13.82 -6.05 3.53
C ASN A 35 -12.71 -7.02 3.97
N ARG A 36 -11.67 -7.16 3.15
CA ARG A 36 -10.53 -8.05 3.46
C ARG A 36 -9.46 -7.34 4.27
N ILE A 37 -9.41 -6.01 4.20
CA ILE A 37 -8.54 -5.16 4.99
C ILE A 37 -9.21 -3.83 5.21
N SER A 38 -8.88 -3.16 6.31
CA SER A 38 -9.31 -1.79 6.56
C SER A 38 -8.19 -0.85 6.15
N ALA A 39 -8.50 0.19 5.39
CA ALA A 39 -7.52 1.21 5.01
C ALA A 39 -8.21 2.53 4.77
N GLN A 40 -7.50 3.61 5.05
CA GLN A 40 -7.95 4.98 4.78
C GLN A 40 -7.20 5.48 3.55
N LEU A 41 -7.93 5.71 2.49
CA LEU A 41 -7.39 6.18 1.22
C LEU A 41 -7.86 7.60 1.00
N ALA A 42 -6.96 8.48 0.57
CA ALA A 42 -7.28 9.89 0.35
C ALA A 42 -6.75 10.36 -0.99
N GLY A 43 -7.29 11.47 -1.48
CA GLY A 43 -6.91 12.04 -2.76
C GLY A 43 -7.63 11.38 -3.93
N THR A 44 -7.48 11.98 -5.10
CA THR A 44 -8.04 11.49 -6.36
C THR A 44 -7.04 11.72 -7.49
N GLY A 45 -7.12 10.91 -8.54
CA GLY A 45 -6.23 11.06 -9.68
C GLY A 45 -4.78 10.95 -9.29
N ASP A 46 -4.01 12.00 -9.55
CA ASP A 46 -2.56 11.99 -9.33
C ASP A 46 -2.14 12.24 -7.87
N THR A 47 -3.10 12.44 -6.97
CA THR A 47 -2.80 12.78 -5.57
C THR A 47 -3.22 11.70 -4.58
N GLY A 48 -3.54 10.49 -5.07
CA GLY A 48 -3.95 9.40 -4.20
C GLY A 48 -2.84 8.97 -3.25
N PHE A 49 -3.17 8.83 -1.98
CA PHE A 49 -2.23 8.33 -0.98
C PHE A 49 -2.96 7.52 0.09
N VAL A 50 -2.20 6.73 0.83
CA VAL A 50 -2.72 5.87 1.88
C VAL A 50 -2.33 6.47 3.23
N SER A 51 -3.32 6.83 4.04
CA SER A 51 -3.09 7.42 5.35
C SER A 51 -3.08 6.40 6.48
N SER A 52 -3.80 5.29 6.35
CA SER A 52 -3.75 4.20 7.31
C SER A 52 -4.08 2.87 6.65
N ILE A 53 -3.55 1.78 7.21
CA ILE A 53 -3.89 0.41 6.83
C ILE A 53 -4.07 -0.38 8.13
N GLY A 54 -5.18 -1.11 8.23
CA GLY A 54 -5.44 -1.96 9.40
C GLY A 54 -5.52 -1.19 10.71
N GLY A 55 -5.91 0.08 10.66
CA GLY A 55 -5.99 0.93 11.84
C GLY A 55 -4.67 1.59 12.25
N VAL A 56 -3.58 1.35 11.51
CA VAL A 56 -2.28 1.96 11.80
C VAL A 56 -2.11 3.16 10.89
N ALA A 57 -2.17 4.36 11.47
CA ALA A 57 -2.13 5.61 10.71
C ALA A 57 -0.71 6.17 10.62
N GLN A 58 -0.45 6.88 9.51
CA GLN A 58 0.81 7.59 9.38
C GLN A 58 0.95 8.65 10.47
N GLU A 59 2.17 8.90 10.93
CA GLU A 59 2.45 9.92 11.91
C GLU A 59 2.63 11.28 11.23
N ARG A 60 2.14 12.33 11.88
CA ARG A 60 2.36 13.70 11.41
C ARG A 60 3.80 14.14 11.72
N GLY A 61 4.28 15.09 10.95
CA GLY A 61 5.59 15.69 11.20
C GLY A 61 6.77 14.87 10.74
N GLY A 62 6.59 13.99 9.76
CA GLY A 62 7.69 13.26 9.16
C GLY A 62 8.13 12.03 9.93
N GLY A 63 7.27 11.52 10.78
CA GLY A 63 7.53 10.27 11.48
C GLY A 63 7.35 9.05 10.58
N LYS A 64 6.61 8.07 11.07
CA LYS A 64 6.39 6.82 10.35
C LYS A 64 5.21 6.96 9.40
N GLY A 65 5.24 6.20 8.33
CA GLY A 65 4.17 6.17 7.35
C GLY A 65 4.19 4.88 6.56
N TRP A 66 3.35 4.82 5.53
CA TRP A 66 3.24 3.64 4.68
C TRP A 66 4.02 3.84 3.39
N THR A 67 4.91 2.90 3.11
CA THR A 67 5.65 2.82 1.85
C THR A 67 5.38 1.46 1.23
N PHE A 68 5.61 1.34 -0.08
CA PHE A 68 5.40 0.06 -0.75
C PHE A 68 6.55 -0.28 -1.67
N ARG A 69 6.74 -1.59 -1.88
CA ARG A 69 7.68 -2.15 -2.83
C ARG A 69 6.92 -3.04 -3.79
N VAL A 70 7.39 -3.08 -5.02
CA VAL A 70 6.85 -3.99 -6.04
C VAL A 70 8.00 -4.86 -6.51
N ASN A 71 7.86 -6.17 -6.35
CA ASN A 71 8.89 -7.15 -6.69
C ASN A 71 10.24 -6.81 -6.04
N ASP A 72 10.19 -6.42 -4.75
CA ASP A 72 11.34 -6.07 -3.91
C ASP A 72 12.01 -4.73 -4.25
N ASP A 73 11.47 -3.97 -5.21
CA ASP A 73 11.98 -2.65 -5.55
C ASP A 73 11.16 -1.57 -4.85
N LEU A 74 11.83 -0.67 -4.13
CA LEU A 74 11.16 0.46 -3.50
C LEU A 74 10.55 1.37 -4.58
N ALA A 75 9.26 1.62 -4.47
CA ALA A 75 8.57 2.46 -5.44
C ALA A 75 9.02 3.92 -5.32
N LYS A 76 9.26 4.55 -6.47
CA LYS A 76 9.66 5.95 -6.55
C LYS A 76 8.52 6.86 -7.01
N VAL A 77 7.34 6.30 -7.18
CA VAL A 77 6.13 7.02 -7.55
C VAL A 77 5.02 6.64 -6.57
N GLY A 78 3.97 7.44 -6.51
CA GLY A 78 2.84 7.17 -5.63
C GLY A 78 2.06 5.92 -6.03
N PRO A 79 1.28 5.36 -5.10
CA PRO A 79 0.53 4.13 -5.37
C PRO A 79 -0.52 4.29 -6.46
N ASP A 80 -1.00 5.50 -6.69
CA ASP A 80 -1.97 5.80 -7.75
C ASP A 80 -1.34 5.89 -9.15
N LYS A 81 -0.01 5.93 -9.21
CA LYS A 81 0.73 6.01 -10.48
C LYS A 81 1.45 4.73 -10.85
N PHE A 82 1.55 3.78 -9.94
CA PHE A 82 2.25 2.52 -10.18
C PHE A 82 1.25 1.48 -10.69
N GLU A 83 1.33 1.17 -11.97
CA GLU A 83 0.48 0.14 -12.59
C GLU A 83 1.09 -1.25 -12.38
N LEU A 84 0.25 -2.20 -12.02
CA LEU A 84 0.65 -3.57 -11.77
C LEU A 84 0.43 -4.44 -13.00
N ASN A 85 1.31 -5.43 -13.17
CA ASN A 85 1.15 -6.50 -14.12
C ASN A 85 0.82 -7.79 -13.39
N GLU A 86 0.24 -8.75 -14.11
CA GLU A 86 -0.06 -10.05 -13.54
C GLU A 86 1.21 -10.66 -12.92
N GLY A 87 1.10 -11.16 -11.72
CA GLY A 87 2.20 -11.78 -11.01
C GLY A 87 3.06 -10.83 -10.17
N ASP A 88 2.82 -9.52 -10.26
CA ASP A 88 3.56 -8.56 -9.45
C ASP A 88 3.26 -8.76 -7.96
N HIS A 89 4.28 -8.68 -7.14
CA HIS A 89 4.17 -8.82 -5.69
C HIS A 89 4.35 -7.46 -5.02
N VAL A 90 3.33 -7.02 -4.29
CA VAL A 90 3.34 -5.71 -3.59
C VAL A 90 3.50 -5.95 -2.10
N VAL A 91 4.42 -5.21 -1.49
CA VAL A 91 4.63 -5.22 -0.04
C VAL A 91 4.44 -3.80 0.49
N TRP A 92 3.44 -3.63 1.35
CA TRP A 92 3.26 -2.40 2.12
C TRP A 92 3.97 -2.54 3.46
N ARG A 93 4.73 -1.51 3.84
CA ARG A 93 5.47 -1.54 5.09
C ARG A 93 5.26 -0.24 5.87
N TYR A 94 4.97 -0.38 7.14
CA TYR A 94 4.89 0.75 8.06
C TYR A 94 6.26 1.03 8.67
N GLY A 95 6.67 2.29 8.67
CA GLY A 95 7.95 2.68 9.25
C GLY A 95 8.42 4.00 8.67
N ARG A 96 9.63 4.38 9.02
CA ARG A 96 10.25 5.57 8.45
C ARG A 96 10.68 5.27 7.03
N TYR A 97 10.45 6.24 6.15
CA TYR A 97 10.90 6.12 4.77
C TYR A 97 12.44 6.12 4.74
N LYS A 98 12.98 5.09 4.12
CA LYS A 98 14.42 4.97 3.91
C LYS A 98 14.65 4.67 2.45
N PRO A 99 15.12 5.64 1.65
CA PRO A 99 15.48 5.36 0.27
C PRO A 99 16.70 4.43 0.24
N ASP A 100 16.69 3.52 -0.70
CA ASP A 100 17.81 2.60 -0.89
C ASP A 100 19.00 3.32 -1.49
#